data_ff7df1eeb3fad2225adce394bcdae52d
#
_entry.id   ff7df1eeb3fad2225adce394bcdae52d
#
_cell.length_a   1.000
_cell.length_b   1.000
_cell.length_c   1.000
_cell.angle_alpha   90.00
_cell.angle_beta   90.00
_cell.angle_gamma   90.00
#
_symmetry.space_group_name_H-M   'P 1'
#
loop_
_entity.id
_entity.type
_entity.pdbx_description
1 polymer ?
#
loop_
_entity_poly.entity_id
_entity_poly.type
_entity_poly.pdbx_seq_one_letter_code
_entity_poly.pdbx_strand_id
1 'polypeptide(L)'
;CLGCFSCWSKTPGACCIRDDMQEIIEKILWADVIIWSFPLYYFGLPGPLKNLIDRQLPMSLPFMSAETQSGGHPSRYDMSSKRAVVISTCGFYTAKGNYSGMTDLFDRLYGKDGYTALFCGQGELFRVKELAERTDEYLSQVEKAGEEFAGGSITGETRAKLDQDLFPRDVFEAMADASWGVSESGEKEDPSLVFTRQMAALYRRQAWPGRDIALDMNYTDIGKTYRIVLGERESHVEEKPAEGFAADCTTQINTPLSVWRSIASGEIAGDEALMRHLYTVEGDFDLMMHWDEYFGAANAGTAGGAGADAAGGTTARGENEAGPKTNMMLLLIPWIVFWVAASIDSFWG
;
A
#
# COMPACT_ATOMS: atom_id res chain seq x y z
N CYS A 1 -1.44 -29.42 3.06
CA CYS A 1 -1.99 -30.62 3.74
C CYS A 1 -2.46 -31.64 2.69
N LEU A 2 -2.17 -32.93 2.96
CA LEU A 2 -2.59 -34.04 2.07
C LEU A 2 -3.90 -34.70 2.53
N GLY A 3 -4.50 -34.25 3.61
CA GLY A 3 -5.70 -34.88 4.21
C GLY A 3 -5.49 -36.30 4.69
N CYS A 4 -4.26 -36.69 5.02
CA CYS A 4 -3.93 -38.09 5.41
C CYS A 4 -4.28 -38.42 6.87
N PHE A 5 -4.60 -37.44 7.70
CA PHE A 5 -4.94 -37.54 9.13
C PHE A 5 -3.92 -38.30 9.99
N SER A 6 -2.69 -38.45 9.50
CA SER A 6 -1.62 -39.11 10.31
C SER A 6 -1.32 -38.32 11.59
N CYS A 7 -1.46 -37.02 11.57
CA CYS A 7 -1.31 -36.13 12.74
C CYS A 7 -2.36 -36.35 13.84
N TRP A 8 -3.38 -37.14 13.59
CA TRP A 8 -4.36 -37.59 14.59
C TRP A 8 -4.24 -39.03 14.99
N SER A 9 -3.70 -39.87 14.09
CA SER A 9 -3.67 -41.33 14.30
C SER A 9 -2.28 -41.94 14.49
N LYS A 10 -1.30 -41.56 13.68
CA LYS A 10 0.05 -42.14 13.68
C LYS A 10 1.08 -41.29 14.40
N THR A 11 0.99 -39.96 14.25
CA THR A 11 1.90 -38.96 14.86
C THR A 11 1.08 -37.90 15.57
N PRO A 12 0.33 -38.21 16.65
CA PRO A 12 -0.56 -37.27 17.31
C PRO A 12 0.16 -35.99 17.71
N GLY A 13 -0.34 -34.84 17.19
CA GLY A 13 0.25 -33.52 17.45
C GLY A 13 1.40 -33.12 16.53
N ALA A 14 1.82 -33.98 15.58
CA ALA A 14 2.86 -33.65 14.60
C ALA A 14 2.46 -34.05 13.18
N CYS A 15 2.89 -33.26 12.19
CA CYS A 15 2.69 -33.61 10.78
C CYS A 15 3.62 -34.77 10.40
N CYS A 16 3.13 -35.75 9.62
CA CYS A 16 3.95 -36.84 9.13
C CYS A 16 4.93 -36.44 8.00
N ILE A 17 4.72 -35.28 7.39
CA ILE A 17 5.66 -34.72 6.40
C ILE A 17 6.83 -34.08 7.18
N ARG A 18 8.03 -34.50 6.81
CA ARG A 18 9.26 -33.99 7.46
C ARG A 18 9.76 -32.75 6.74
N ASP A 19 9.40 -31.59 7.28
CA ASP A 19 9.82 -30.26 6.85
C ASP A 19 9.70 -29.27 8.02
N ASP A 20 9.71 -27.96 7.74
CA ASP A 20 9.74 -26.88 8.72
C ASP A 20 8.43 -26.74 9.53
N MET A 21 7.37 -27.50 9.20
CA MET A 21 6.04 -27.31 9.81
C MET A 21 6.04 -27.55 11.32
N GLN A 22 6.87 -28.50 11.81
CA GLN A 22 6.96 -28.75 13.25
C GLN A 22 7.56 -27.54 13.98
N GLU A 23 8.62 -26.96 13.43
CA GLU A 23 9.25 -25.74 13.98
C GLU A 23 8.27 -24.54 13.97
N ILE A 24 7.48 -24.42 12.89
CA ILE A 24 6.45 -23.37 12.79
C ILE A 24 5.38 -23.55 13.87
N ILE A 25 4.90 -24.76 14.09
CA ILE A 25 3.93 -25.06 15.16
C ILE A 25 4.51 -24.69 16.54
N GLU A 26 5.76 -25.06 16.81
CA GLU A 26 6.44 -24.71 18.06
C GLU A 26 6.54 -23.20 18.26
N LYS A 27 6.85 -22.44 17.18
CA LYS A 27 6.86 -20.96 17.21
C LYS A 27 5.47 -20.38 17.44
N ILE A 28 4.44 -20.93 16.82
CA ILE A 28 3.04 -20.51 17.04
C ILE A 28 2.65 -20.72 18.51
N LEU A 29 3.03 -21.87 19.08
CA LEU A 29 2.74 -22.19 20.49
C LEU A 29 3.54 -21.30 21.47
N TRP A 30 4.75 -20.90 21.11
CA TRP A 30 5.60 -20.03 21.91
C TRP A 30 5.17 -18.56 21.87
N ALA A 31 4.65 -18.08 20.74
CA ALA A 31 4.33 -16.67 20.55
C ALA A 31 3.11 -16.22 21.37
N ASP A 32 3.15 -15.01 21.92
CA ASP A 32 2.02 -14.34 22.58
C ASP A 32 1.13 -13.64 21.53
N VAL A 33 1.73 -13.16 20.44
CA VAL A 33 1.04 -12.47 19.34
C VAL A 33 1.38 -13.16 18.01
N ILE A 34 0.35 -13.52 17.25
CA ILE A 34 0.49 -14.12 15.92
C ILE A 34 0.02 -13.08 14.89
N ILE A 35 0.91 -12.67 13.99
CA ILE A 35 0.62 -11.70 12.95
C ILE A 35 0.58 -12.41 11.59
N TRP A 36 -0.59 -12.39 10.95
CA TRP A 36 -0.82 -12.87 9.59
C TRP A 36 -0.72 -11.68 8.63
N SER A 37 0.38 -11.59 7.87
CA SER A 37 0.59 -10.51 6.90
C SER A 37 0.69 -11.07 5.48
N PHE A 38 -0.18 -10.61 4.57
CA PHE A 38 -0.28 -11.15 3.22
C PHE A 38 -1.04 -10.20 2.27
N PRO A 39 -0.78 -10.25 0.94
CA PRO A 39 -1.62 -9.59 -0.04
C PRO A 39 -2.92 -10.39 -0.28
N LEU A 40 -4.01 -9.69 -0.56
CA LEU A 40 -5.26 -10.33 -0.97
C LEU A 40 -5.14 -10.81 -2.43
N TYR A 41 -5.22 -12.12 -2.66
CA TYR A 41 -5.23 -12.70 -3.99
C TYR A 41 -6.57 -13.39 -4.27
N TYR A 42 -7.25 -12.97 -5.34
CA TYR A 42 -8.56 -13.51 -5.72
C TYR A 42 -9.54 -13.57 -4.54
N PHE A 43 -9.58 -12.47 -3.75
CA PHE A 43 -10.43 -12.33 -2.56
C PHE A 43 -10.13 -13.34 -1.43
N GLY A 44 -8.94 -13.95 -1.44
CA GLY A 44 -8.53 -14.98 -0.48
C GLY A 44 -7.06 -14.90 -0.09
N LEU A 45 -6.60 -15.96 0.57
CA LEU A 45 -5.19 -16.13 0.96
C LEU A 45 -4.33 -16.52 -0.25
N PRO A 46 -3.06 -16.08 -0.29
CA PRO A 46 -2.07 -16.70 -1.15
C PRO A 46 -1.96 -18.20 -0.88
N GLY A 47 -1.77 -19.01 -1.93
CA GLY A 47 -1.72 -20.47 -1.84
C GLY A 47 -0.76 -21.01 -0.76
N PRO A 48 0.48 -20.52 -0.67
CA PRO A 48 1.42 -20.96 0.39
C PRO A 48 0.90 -20.69 1.81
N LEU A 49 0.25 -19.54 2.05
CA LEU A 49 -0.31 -19.21 3.36
C LEU A 49 -1.50 -20.10 3.69
N LYS A 50 -2.37 -20.36 2.71
CA LYS A 50 -3.49 -21.30 2.87
C LYS A 50 -2.98 -22.70 3.21
N ASN A 51 -1.92 -23.15 2.54
CA ASN A 51 -1.29 -24.44 2.85
C ASN A 51 -0.71 -24.48 4.27
N LEU A 52 -0.10 -23.39 4.74
CA LEU A 52 0.38 -23.28 6.12
C LEU A 52 -0.77 -23.41 7.13
N ILE A 53 -1.89 -22.72 6.91
CA ILE A 53 -3.08 -22.80 7.77
C ILE A 53 -3.64 -24.22 7.76
N ASP A 54 -3.79 -24.87 6.61
CA ASP A 54 -4.28 -26.24 6.51
C ASP A 54 -3.38 -27.25 7.22
N ARG A 55 -2.10 -26.94 7.33
CA ARG A 55 -1.11 -27.80 8.00
C ARG A 55 -1.00 -27.58 9.51
N GLN A 56 -1.82 -26.69 10.08
CA GLN A 56 -1.98 -26.56 11.54
C GLN A 56 -2.91 -27.64 12.14
N LEU A 57 -3.45 -28.55 11.33
CA LEU A 57 -4.31 -29.65 11.79
C LEU A 57 -3.74 -30.46 12.97
N PRO A 58 -2.41 -30.67 13.13
CA PRO A 58 -1.84 -31.28 14.32
C PRO A 58 -2.17 -30.56 15.64
N MET A 59 -2.47 -29.26 15.58
CA MET A 59 -2.84 -28.47 16.76
C MET A 59 -4.28 -28.69 17.22
N SER A 60 -5.08 -29.47 16.46
CA SER A 60 -6.45 -29.83 16.80
C SER A 60 -6.54 -31.31 17.22
N LEU A 61 -7.56 -31.63 18.02
CA LEU A 61 -7.92 -33.00 18.37
C LEU A 61 -8.88 -33.59 17.34
N PRO A 62 -8.91 -34.93 17.13
CA PRO A 62 -9.79 -35.55 16.15
C PRO A 62 -11.29 -35.58 16.54
N PHE A 63 -11.60 -35.20 17.76
CA PHE A 63 -12.96 -35.28 18.29
C PHE A 63 -13.81 -34.11 17.78
N MET A 64 -15.11 -34.33 17.63
CA MET A 64 -16.04 -33.27 17.27
C MET A 64 -16.37 -32.44 18.51
N SER A 65 -16.42 -31.13 18.34
CA SER A 65 -16.86 -30.18 19.35
C SER A 65 -18.26 -29.67 19.02
N ALA A 66 -19.10 -29.58 20.04
CA ALA A 66 -20.45 -28.99 19.93
C ALA A 66 -20.46 -27.47 20.22
N GLU A 67 -19.31 -26.82 20.39
CA GLU A 67 -19.21 -25.39 20.72
C GLU A 67 -19.71 -24.47 19.60
N THR A 68 -19.79 -24.95 18.37
CA THR A 68 -20.33 -24.22 17.25
C THR A 68 -21.46 -25.01 16.58
N GLN A 69 -22.47 -24.31 16.03
CA GLN A 69 -23.60 -24.96 15.33
C GLN A 69 -23.15 -25.81 14.12
N SER A 70 -22.05 -25.43 13.47
CA SER A 70 -21.50 -26.14 12.31
C SER A 70 -20.54 -27.26 12.69
N GLY A 71 -20.26 -27.44 13.99
CA GLY A 71 -19.24 -28.36 14.48
C GLY A 71 -17.83 -27.81 14.32
N GLY A 72 -16.86 -28.46 14.98
CA GLY A 72 -15.45 -28.10 14.95
C GLY A 72 -14.62 -29.16 15.64
N HIS A 73 -13.33 -28.93 15.71
CA HIS A 73 -12.38 -29.77 16.44
C HIS A 73 -11.77 -28.97 17.60
N PRO A 74 -11.77 -29.51 18.84
CA PRO A 74 -11.17 -28.80 19.97
C PRO A 74 -9.68 -28.58 19.74
N SER A 75 -9.15 -27.48 20.22
CA SER A 75 -7.70 -27.26 20.24
C SER A 75 -7.00 -28.30 21.12
N ARG A 76 -5.83 -28.77 20.70
CA ARG A 76 -4.94 -29.63 21.49
C ARG A 76 -4.22 -28.84 22.58
N TYR A 77 -4.06 -27.53 22.36
CA TYR A 77 -3.28 -26.64 23.21
C TYR A 77 -4.16 -25.49 23.71
N ASP A 78 -3.83 -24.95 24.87
CA ASP A 78 -4.44 -23.72 25.33
C ASP A 78 -3.91 -22.54 24.51
N MET A 79 -4.80 -21.93 23.72
CA MET A 79 -4.54 -20.78 22.87
C MET A 79 -5.22 -19.50 23.39
N SER A 80 -5.87 -19.57 24.55
CA SER A 80 -6.73 -18.49 25.07
C SER A 80 -6.00 -17.18 25.37
N SER A 81 -4.72 -17.25 25.74
CA SER A 81 -3.87 -16.09 26.01
C SER A 81 -3.29 -15.43 24.77
N LYS A 82 -3.41 -16.06 23.60
CA LYS A 82 -2.79 -15.56 22.37
C LYS A 82 -3.64 -14.51 21.68
N ARG A 83 -2.97 -13.49 21.18
CA ARG A 83 -3.59 -12.42 20.39
C ARG A 83 -3.25 -12.62 18.92
N ALA A 84 -4.20 -12.34 18.04
CA ALA A 84 -3.98 -12.45 16.59
C ALA A 84 -4.18 -11.10 15.90
N VAL A 85 -3.35 -10.82 14.90
CA VAL A 85 -3.45 -9.66 14.03
C VAL A 85 -3.45 -10.13 12.58
N VAL A 86 -4.32 -9.58 11.75
CA VAL A 86 -4.39 -9.84 10.32
C VAL A 86 -4.12 -8.54 9.58
N ILE A 87 -3.04 -8.48 8.83
CA ILE A 87 -2.64 -7.32 8.03
C ILE A 87 -2.67 -7.73 6.57
N SER A 88 -3.45 -7.03 5.75
CA SER A 88 -3.51 -7.34 4.32
C SER A 88 -3.74 -6.11 3.47
N THR A 89 -3.10 -6.09 2.30
CA THR A 89 -3.31 -5.07 1.27
C THR A 89 -3.93 -5.70 0.03
N CYS A 90 -4.66 -4.91 -0.75
CA CYS A 90 -5.18 -5.31 -2.06
C CYS A 90 -4.97 -4.21 -3.10
N GLY A 91 -4.99 -4.60 -4.38
CA GLY A 91 -4.89 -3.72 -5.53
C GLY A 91 -6.17 -3.01 -5.92
N PHE A 92 -7.25 -3.14 -5.14
CA PHE A 92 -8.51 -2.41 -5.39
C PHE A 92 -8.46 -1.02 -4.76
N TYR A 93 -9.28 -0.10 -5.27
CA TYR A 93 -9.30 1.27 -4.74
C TYR A 93 -9.70 1.37 -3.27
N THR A 94 -10.38 0.39 -2.73
CA THR A 94 -10.75 0.32 -1.31
C THR A 94 -10.64 -1.10 -0.77
N ALA A 95 -10.37 -1.23 0.51
CA ALA A 95 -10.46 -2.51 1.22
C ALA A 95 -11.91 -2.91 1.49
N LYS A 96 -12.82 -1.95 1.58
CA LYS A 96 -14.22 -2.17 1.97
C LYS A 96 -14.94 -3.11 1.00
N GLY A 97 -15.50 -4.19 1.53
CA GLY A 97 -16.25 -5.19 0.76
C GLY A 97 -15.39 -6.27 0.09
N ASN A 98 -14.07 -6.10 0.00
CA ASN A 98 -13.18 -7.03 -0.68
C ASN A 98 -12.67 -8.18 0.21
N TYR A 99 -12.82 -8.07 1.52
CA TYR A 99 -12.24 -8.99 2.51
C TYR A 99 -13.26 -9.94 3.17
N SER A 100 -14.52 -10.01 2.71
CA SER A 100 -15.56 -10.83 3.36
C SER A 100 -15.18 -12.31 3.47
N GLY A 101 -14.61 -12.91 2.42
CA GLY A 101 -14.14 -14.29 2.45
C GLY A 101 -12.99 -14.51 3.44
N MET A 102 -12.16 -13.50 3.64
CA MET A 102 -11.05 -13.53 4.59
C MET A 102 -11.52 -13.38 6.03
N THR A 103 -12.43 -12.45 6.29
CA THR A 103 -13.01 -12.26 7.62
C THR A 103 -13.77 -13.50 8.04
N ASP A 104 -14.57 -14.13 7.18
CA ASP A 104 -15.27 -15.39 7.50
C ASP A 104 -14.29 -16.52 7.88
N LEU A 105 -13.15 -16.64 7.18
CA LEU A 105 -12.11 -17.60 7.53
C LEU A 105 -11.52 -17.33 8.91
N PHE A 106 -11.10 -16.08 9.18
CA PHE A 106 -10.46 -15.73 10.45
C PHE A 106 -11.45 -15.74 11.62
N ASP A 107 -12.71 -15.41 11.39
CA ASP A 107 -13.80 -15.56 12.37
C ASP A 107 -14.00 -17.03 12.79
N ARG A 108 -13.77 -17.98 11.87
CA ARG A 108 -13.81 -19.43 12.18
C ARG A 108 -12.58 -19.90 12.94
N LEU A 109 -11.40 -19.27 12.69
CA LEU A 109 -10.14 -19.65 13.33
C LEU A 109 -10.01 -19.08 14.75
N TYR A 110 -10.43 -17.84 14.94
CA TYR A 110 -10.19 -17.08 16.17
C TYR A 110 -11.46 -16.67 16.91
N GLY A 111 -12.61 -16.88 16.32
CA GLY A 111 -13.89 -16.33 16.78
C GLY A 111 -14.11 -14.91 16.25
N LYS A 112 -15.38 -14.54 16.17
CA LYS A 112 -15.76 -13.18 15.80
C LYS A 112 -15.22 -12.22 16.86
N ASP A 113 -14.54 -11.17 16.40
CA ASP A 113 -13.82 -10.21 17.26
C ASP A 113 -12.59 -10.78 18.03
N GLY A 114 -12.17 -12.03 17.74
CA GLY A 114 -11.03 -12.69 18.36
C GLY A 114 -9.66 -12.31 17.77
N TYR A 115 -9.63 -11.39 16.80
CA TYR A 115 -8.41 -10.90 16.16
C TYR A 115 -8.55 -9.42 15.79
N THR A 116 -7.40 -8.78 15.55
CA THR A 116 -7.35 -7.40 15.06
C THR A 116 -7.05 -7.42 13.57
N ALA A 117 -7.93 -6.86 12.73
CA ALA A 117 -7.73 -6.77 11.28
C ALA A 117 -7.32 -5.35 10.87
N LEU A 118 -6.31 -5.24 10.00
CA LEU A 118 -5.87 -4.03 9.30
C LEU A 118 -5.87 -4.32 7.81
N PHE A 119 -6.82 -3.78 7.08
CA PHE A 119 -6.97 -3.98 5.63
C PHE A 119 -6.81 -2.65 4.91
N CYS A 120 -5.91 -2.63 3.92
CA CYS A 120 -5.63 -1.44 3.12
C CYS A 120 -5.89 -1.73 1.64
N GLY A 121 -6.67 -0.87 0.98
CA GLY A 121 -6.75 -0.81 -0.47
C GLY A 121 -5.53 -0.14 -1.08
N GLN A 122 -5.46 -0.08 -2.41
CA GLN A 122 -4.43 0.66 -3.15
C GLN A 122 -3.00 0.23 -2.81
N GLY A 123 -2.82 -1.07 -2.49
CA GLY A 123 -1.57 -1.61 -1.92
C GLY A 123 -0.33 -1.45 -2.80
N GLU A 124 -0.48 -1.35 -4.13
CA GLU A 124 0.62 -1.10 -5.05
C GLU A 124 1.28 0.26 -4.84
N LEU A 125 0.55 1.25 -4.31
CA LEU A 125 1.06 2.62 -4.15
C LEU A 125 2.20 2.72 -3.13
N PHE A 126 2.30 1.79 -2.18
CA PHE A 126 3.45 1.73 -1.26
C PHE A 126 4.80 1.48 -1.93
N ARG A 127 4.80 1.14 -3.22
CA ARG A 127 6.01 0.93 -4.02
C ARG A 127 6.39 2.13 -4.88
N VAL A 128 5.51 3.11 -4.96
CA VAL A 128 5.67 4.31 -5.80
C VAL A 128 6.33 5.39 -4.96
N LYS A 129 7.61 5.65 -5.19
CA LYS A 129 8.42 6.61 -4.42
C LYS A 129 7.85 8.03 -4.47
N GLU A 130 7.28 8.41 -5.60
CA GLU A 130 6.67 9.70 -5.85
C GLU A 130 5.45 9.97 -4.94
N LEU A 131 4.90 8.92 -4.32
CA LEU A 131 3.76 8.99 -3.41
C LEU A 131 4.16 8.75 -1.94
N ALA A 132 5.48 8.77 -1.65
CA ALA A 132 6.02 8.42 -0.33
C ALA A 132 5.42 9.29 0.78
N GLU A 133 5.21 10.59 0.57
CA GLU A 133 4.61 11.47 1.57
C GLU A 133 3.28 10.93 2.10
N ARG A 134 2.37 10.54 1.21
CA ARG A 134 1.04 10.01 1.58
C ARG A 134 1.11 8.60 2.14
N THR A 135 1.96 7.74 1.57
CA THR A 135 2.11 6.36 2.05
C THR A 135 2.82 6.29 3.40
N ASP A 136 3.81 7.16 3.66
CA ASP A 136 4.51 7.26 4.94
C ASP A 136 3.60 7.83 6.05
N GLU A 137 2.71 8.78 5.71
CA GLU A 137 1.66 9.23 6.62
C GLU A 137 0.77 8.06 7.05
N TYR A 138 0.33 7.21 6.12
CA TYR A 138 -0.45 6.03 6.44
C TYR A 138 0.35 5.03 7.29
N LEU A 139 1.61 4.77 6.95
CA LEU A 139 2.48 3.87 7.71
C LEU A 139 2.72 4.37 9.14
N SER A 140 2.80 5.68 9.35
CA SER A 140 2.87 6.27 10.70
C SER A 140 1.63 5.94 11.55
N GLN A 141 0.45 5.88 10.93
CA GLN A 141 -0.77 5.44 11.62
C GLN A 141 -0.77 3.93 11.90
N VAL A 142 -0.14 3.11 11.03
CA VAL A 142 0.06 1.67 11.28
C VAL A 142 1.01 1.46 12.46
N GLU A 143 2.09 2.23 12.56
CA GLU A 143 3.02 2.18 13.69
C GLU A 143 2.30 2.56 14.99
N LYS A 144 1.56 3.68 14.99
CA LYS A 144 0.71 4.07 16.13
C LYS A 144 -0.29 2.98 16.51
N ALA A 145 -0.92 2.33 15.55
CA ALA A 145 -1.83 1.21 15.81
C ALA A 145 -1.11 0.04 16.49
N GLY A 146 0.15 -0.22 16.12
CA GLY A 146 1.00 -1.23 16.77
C GLY A 146 1.28 -0.91 18.23
N GLU A 147 1.62 0.34 18.55
CA GLU A 147 1.83 0.81 19.93
C GLU A 147 0.53 0.70 20.77
N GLU A 148 -0.59 1.16 20.22
CA GLU A 148 -1.90 1.07 20.88
C GLU A 148 -2.32 -0.39 21.09
N PHE A 149 -2.09 -1.26 20.10
CA PHE A 149 -2.35 -2.69 20.22
C PHE A 149 -1.49 -3.34 21.32
N ALA A 150 -0.22 -2.96 21.46
CA ALA A 150 0.63 -3.43 22.55
C ALA A 150 0.07 -3.01 23.93
N GLY A 151 -0.49 -1.82 24.05
CA GLY A 151 -1.16 -1.30 25.24
C GLY A 151 -2.55 -1.89 25.51
N GLY A 152 -3.10 -2.68 24.58
CA GLY A 152 -4.41 -3.33 24.73
C GLY A 152 -5.22 -3.36 23.44
N SER A 153 -5.68 -2.22 22.91
CA SER A 153 -6.50 -2.16 21.70
C SER A 153 -6.27 -0.87 20.93
N ILE A 154 -6.47 -0.93 19.63
CA ILE A 154 -6.39 0.22 18.74
C ILE A 154 -7.55 1.16 19.01
N THR A 155 -7.27 2.46 19.14
CA THR A 155 -8.29 3.48 19.38
C THR A 155 -9.19 3.70 18.17
N GLY A 156 -10.42 4.18 18.41
CA GLY A 156 -11.35 4.50 17.32
C GLY A 156 -10.82 5.59 16.39
N GLU A 157 -10.03 6.54 16.89
CA GLU A 157 -9.39 7.59 16.08
C GLU A 157 -8.37 7.00 15.12
N THR A 158 -7.44 6.18 15.60
CA THR A 158 -6.42 5.51 14.77
C THR A 158 -7.09 4.57 13.77
N ARG A 159 -8.11 3.81 14.18
CA ARG A 159 -8.90 2.97 13.29
C ARG A 159 -9.53 3.78 12.15
N ALA A 160 -10.18 4.89 12.45
CA ALA A 160 -10.83 5.73 11.45
C ALA A 160 -9.84 6.31 10.40
N LYS A 161 -8.58 6.57 10.79
CA LYS A 161 -7.53 6.98 9.87
C LYS A 161 -7.04 5.84 8.98
N LEU A 162 -6.90 4.63 9.54
CA LEU A 162 -6.50 3.44 8.80
C LEU A 162 -7.59 2.92 7.83
N ASP A 163 -8.84 3.22 8.09
CA ASP A 163 -9.98 2.84 7.24
C ASP A 163 -10.20 3.82 6.06
N GLN A 164 -9.39 4.88 5.95
CA GLN A 164 -9.44 5.82 4.82
C GLN A 164 -8.65 5.27 3.63
N ASP A 165 -9.17 5.48 2.43
CA ASP A 165 -8.45 5.22 1.20
C ASP A 165 -7.24 6.18 1.08
N LEU A 166 -6.14 5.72 0.47
CA LEU A 166 -4.93 6.53 0.31
C LEU A 166 -5.17 7.72 -0.62
N PHE A 167 -5.86 7.48 -1.73
CA PHE A 167 -6.23 8.51 -2.72
C PHE A 167 -7.71 8.38 -3.09
N PRO A 168 -8.34 9.46 -3.58
CA PRO A 168 -9.67 9.39 -4.17
C PRO A 168 -9.74 8.34 -5.28
N ARG A 169 -10.92 7.73 -5.46
CA ARG A 169 -11.12 6.61 -6.38
C ARG A 169 -10.70 6.94 -7.80
N ASP A 170 -11.14 8.07 -8.32
CA ASP A 170 -10.86 8.51 -9.69
C ASP A 170 -9.37 8.74 -9.94
N VAL A 171 -8.66 9.30 -8.94
CA VAL A 171 -7.20 9.48 -8.98
C VAL A 171 -6.49 8.14 -8.98
N PHE A 172 -6.89 7.22 -8.10
CA PHE A 172 -6.30 5.89 -8.02
C PHE A 172 -6.53 5.09 -9.32
N GLU A 173 -7.75 5.07 -9.86
CA GLU A 173 -8.06 4.35 -11.10
C GLU A 173 -7.22 4.89 -12.27
N ALA A 174 -7.12 6.23 -12.42
CA ALA A 174 -6.30 6.84 -13.47
C ALA A 174 -4.80 6.50 -13.32
N MET A 175 -4.26 6.50 -12.09
CA MET A 175 -2.87 6.09 -11.83
C MET A 175 -2.66 4.59 -12.10
N ALA A 176 -3.59 3.75 -11.68
CA ALA A 176 -3.50 2.30 -11.86
C ALA A 176 -3.52 1.94 -13.36
N ASP A 177 -4.47 2.49 -14.12
CA ASP A 177 -4.57 2.25 -15.57
C ASP A 177 -3.29 2.71 -16.29
N ALA A 178 -2.81 3.93 -15.97
CA ALA A 178 -1.56 4.43 -16.53
C ALA A 178 -0.34 3.56 -16.16
N SER A 179 -0.33 2.92 -15.00
CA SER A 179 0.83 2.15 -14.50
C SER A 179 1.15 0.90 -15.32
N TRP A 180 0.16 0.32 -16.00
CA TRP A 180 0.35 -0.87 -16.81
C TRP A 180 1.21 -0.64 -18.05
N GLY A 181 1.24 0.61 -18.57
CA GLY A 181 2.05 0.98 -19.72
C GLY A 181 1.69 0.20 -20.99
N VAL A 182 0.43 -0.19 -21.13
CA VAL A 182 -0.12 -0.88 -22.30
C VAL A 182 -1.38 -0.16 -22.77
N SER A 183 -1.55 -0.09 -24.09
CA SER A 183 -2.78 0.40 -24.70
C SER A 183 -3.92 -0.62 -24.57
N GLU A 184 -5.14 -0.22 -24.91
CA GLU A 184 -6.28 -1.16 -24.98
C GLU A 184 -6.04 -2.31 -25.97
N SER A 185 -5.19 -2.13 -26.98
CA SER A 185 -4.76 -3.19 -27.91
C SER A 185 -3.72 -4.15 -27.33
N GLY A 186 -3.21 -3.88 -26.11
CA GLY A 186 -2.16 -4.67 -25.46
C GLY A 186 -0.74 -4.34 -25.92
N GLU A 187 -0.54 -3.29 -26.71
CA GLU A 187 0.78 -2.82 -27.13
C GLU A 187 1.44 -2.01 -25.99
N LYS A 188 2.76 -2.20 -25.81
CA LYS A 188 3.55 -1.44 -24.85
C LYS A 188 3.55 0.03 -25.21
N GLU A 189 3.17 0.89 -24.28
CA GLU A 189 3.26 2.33 -24.42
C GLU A 189 4.66 2.85 -24.06
N ASP A 190 4.96 4.04 -24.55
CA ASP A 190 6.22 4.71 -24.21
C ASP A 190 6.31 5.02 -22.71
N PRO A 191 7.40 4.64 -22.02
CA PRO A 191 7.53 4.89 -20.57
C PRO A 191 7.48 6.36 -20.18
N SER A 192 7.80 7.29 -21.10
CA SER A 192 7.68 8.73 -20.84
C SER A 192 6.22 9.20 -20.92
N LEU A 193 5.42 8.63 -21.82
CA LEU A 193 3.98 8.87 -21.89
C LEU A 193 3.27 8.35 -20.65
N VAL A 194 3.60 7.11 -20.24
CA VAL A 194 3.08 6.49 -19.02
C VAL A 194 3.34 7.37 -17.79
N PHE A 195 4.58 7.82 -17.62
CA PHE A 195 4.97 8.71 -16.52
C PHE A 195 4.21 10.05 -16.57
N THR A 196 4.06 10.64 -17.74
CA THR A 196 3.33 11.91 -17.90
C THR A 196 1.83 11.74 -17.59
N ARG A 197 1.23 10.61 -17.95
CA ARG A 197 -0.16 10.29 -17.60
C ARG A 197 -0.34 10.08 -16.09
N GLN A 198 0.61 9.42 -15.43
CA GLN A 198 0.60 9.28 -13.97
C GLN A 198 0.66 10.63 -13.26
N MET A 199 1.50 11.55 -13.75
CA MET A 199 1.57 12.91 -13.24
C MET A 199 0.24 13.65 -13.47
N ALA A 200 -0.33 13.58 -14.68
CA ALA A 200 -1.62 14.20 -15.00
C ALA A 200 -2.75 13.68 -14.10
N ALA A 201 -2.74 12.39 -13.73
CA ALA A 201 -3.73 11.79 -12.85
C ALA A 201 -3.74 12.39 -11.43
N LEU A 202 -2.63 12.99 -10.99
CA LEU A 202 -2.54 13.68 -9.69
C LEU A 202 -3.15 15.09 -9.70
N TYR A 203 -3.69 15.55 -10.83
CA TYR A 203 -4.29 16.86 -10.94
C TYR A 203 -5.50 17.02 -10.02
N ARG A 204 -5.50 18.12 -9.27
CA ARG A 204 -6.59 18.51 -8.37
C ARG A 204 -7.56 19.44 -9.08
N ARG A 205 -8.73 18.94 -9.45
CA ARG A 205 -9.78 19.73 -10.12
C ARG A 205 -10.24 20.94 -9.32
N GLN A 206 -10.12 20.89 -8.00
CA GLN A 206 -10.47 22.02 -7.12
C GLN A 206 -9.57 23.25 -7.33
N ALA A 207 -8.38 23.04 -7.89
CA ALA A 207 -7.45 24.11 -8.26
C ALA A 207 -7.72 24.72 -9.63
N TRP A 208 -8.73 24.25 -10.39
CA TRP A 208 -9.04 24.77 -11.71
C TRP A 208 -9.35 26.30 -11.67
N PRO A 209 -8.62 27.13 -12.42
CA PRO A 209 -8.69 28.60 -12.30
C PRO A 209 -9.80 29.23 -13.13
N GLY A 210 -10.81 28.47 -13.60
CA GLY A 210 -11.87 28.95 -14.47
C GLY A 210 -11.54 28.96 -15.98
N ARG A 211 -10.36 28.42 -16.34
CA ARG A 211 -9.92 28.20 -17.73
C ARG A 211 -9.03 26.97 -17.78
N ASP A 212 -9.00 26.30 -18.89
CA ASP A 212 -8.09 25.17 -19.09
C ASP A 212 -6.64 25.64 -19.16
N ILE A 213 -5.74 24.86 -18.58
CA ILE A 213 -4.29 25.08 -18.59
C ILE A 213 -3.67 24.05 -19.53
N ALA A 214 -2.91 24.49 -20.49
CA ALA A 214 -2.10 23.63 -21.35
C ALA A 214 -0.63 23.64 -20.87
N LEU A 215 -0.23 22.56 -20.18
CA LEU A 215 1.12 22.35 -19.70
C LEU A 215 1.87 21.43 -20.66
N ASP A 216 2.89 21.95 -21.34
CA ASP A 216 3.75 21.17 -22.23
C ASP A 216 5.00 20.68 -21.47
N MET A 217 5.16 19.36 -21.38
CA MET A 217 6.35 18.70 -20.83
C MET A 217 7.27 18.32 -21.98
N ASN A 218 8.32 19.11 -22.18
CA ASN A 218 9.35 18.84 -23.20
C ASN A 218 10.54 18.09 -22.57
N TYR A 219 10.59 16.77 -22.80
CA TYR A 219 11.69 15.92 -22.33
C TYR A 219 12.88 15.98 -23.27
N THR A 220 13.83 16.83 -22.94
CA THR A 220 14.95 17.21 -23.81
C THR A 220 15.95 16.07 -24.09
N ASP A 221 16.10 15.13 -23.16
CA ASP A 221 17.00 13.98 -23.27
C ASP A 221 16.48 12.90 -24.22
N ILE A 222 15.17 12.84 -24.46
CA ILE A 222 14.52 11.86 -25.33
C ILE A 222 13.83 12.49 -26.55
N GLY A 223 13.81 13.84 -26.67
CA GLY A 223 13.22 14.58 -27.78
C GLY A 223 11.70 14.39 -27.92
N LYS A 224 10.96 14.29 -26.81
CA LYS A 224 9.51 14.11 -26.79
C LYS A 224 8.83 15.21 -26.02
N THR A 225 7.69 15.64 -26.54
CA THR A 225 6.83 16.63 -25.87
C THR A 225 5.44 16.07 -25.68
N TYR A 226 4.94 16.16 -24.47
CA TYR A 226 3.58 15.77 -24.11
C TYR A 226 2.85 16.98 -23.54
N ARG A 227 1.63 17.21 -24.00
CA ARG A 227 0.74 18.23 -23.45
C ARG A 227 -0.18 17.62 -22.42
N ILE A 228 -0.19 18.17 -21.23
CA ILE A 228 -1.18 17.91 -20.18
C ILE A 228 -2.20 19.04 -20.25
N VAL A 229 -3.43 18.71 -20.52
CA VAL A 229 -4.55 19.66 -20.43
C VAL A 229 -5.23 19.47 -19.09
N LEU A 230 -5.24 20.55 -18.28
CA LEU A 230 -5.87 20.57 -16.95
C LEU A 230 -7.22 21.30 -17.10
N GLY A 231 -8.29 20.53 -17.19
CA GLY A 231 -9.64 21.02 -17.39
C GLY A 231 -10.49 21.05 -16.12
N GLU A 232 -11.70 21.59 -16.24
CA GLU A 232 -12.64 21.66 -15.12
C GLU A 232 -13.01 20.30 -14.55
N ARG A 233 -13.14 19.28 -15.41
CA ARG A 233 -13.66 17.96 -15.04
C ARG A 233 -12.59 16.88 -14.97
N GLU A 234 -11.58 16.98 -15.82
CA GLU A 234 -10.55 15.96 -15.97
C GLU A 234 -9.26 16.57 -16.52
N SER A 235 -8.17 15.83 -16.37
CA SER A 235 -6.93 16.06 -17.10
C SER A 235 -6.73 14.98 -18.15
N HIS A 236 -6.08 15.32 -19.25
CA HIS A 236 -5.67 14.34 -20.25
C HIS A 236 -4.31 14.70 -20.86
N VAL A 237 -3.67 13.72 -21.49
CA VAL A 237 -2.35 13.86 -22.07
C VAL A 237 -2.40 13.63 -23.57
N GLU A 238 -1.80 14.54 -24.33
CA GLU A 238 -1.65 14.46 -25.78
C GLU A 238 -0.16 14.40 -26.14
N GLU A 239 0.22 13.60 -27.14
CA GLU A 239 1.56 13.64 -27.71
C GLU A 239 1.66 14.82 -28.69
N LYS A 240 2.71 15.62 -28.55
CA LYS A 240 2.95 16.80 -29.40
C LYS A 240 4.25 16.65 -30.17
N PRO A 241 4.38 17.25 -31.39
CA PRO A 241 5.68 17.41 -32.01
C PRO A 241 6.62 18.21 -31.09
N ALA A 242 7.91 17.85 -31.07
CA ALA A 242 8.93 18.59 -30.34
C ALA A 242 9.29 19.90 -31.04
N GLU A 243 8.32 20.80 -31.16
CA GLU A 243 8.50 22.16 -31.68
C GLU A 243 8.40 23.13 -30.49
N GLY A 244 9.18 24.22 -30.51
CA GLY A 244 9.29 25.18 -29.40
C GLY A 244 7.96 25.65 -28.82
N PHE A 245 7.95 26.62 -27.91
CA PHE A 245 6.76 27.11 -27.19
C PHE A 245 5.61 27.40 -28.14
N ALA A 246 4.52 26.65 -28.03
CA ALA A 246 3.35 26.78 -28.88
C ALA A 246 2.47 27.94 -28.42
N ALA A 247 1.85 28.69 -29.35
CA ALA A 247 1.03 29.86 -29.02
C ALA A 247 -0.22 29.51 -28.17
N ASP A 248 -0.67 28.27 -28.20
CA ASP A 248 -1.78 27.72 -27.40
C ASP A 248 -1.32 27.07 -26.09
N CYS A 249 0.00 27.08 -25.79
CA CYS A 249 0.54 26.58 -24.55
C CYS A 249 0.44 27.64 -23.46
N THR A 250 0.02 27.23 -22.26
CA THR A 250 0.02 28.12 -21.08
C THR A 250 1.41 28.14 -20.44
N THR A 251 2.00 26.97 -20.22
CA THR A 251 3.29 26.80 -19.55
C THR A 251 4.03 25.63 -20.22
N GLN A 252 5.31 25.85 -20.55
CA GLN A 252 6.18 24.79 -21.04
C GLN A 252 7.34 24.56 -20.07
N ILE A 253 7.56 23.29 -19.71
CA ILE A 253 8.70 22.87 -18.91
C ILE A 253 9.66 22.10 -19.82
N ASN A 254 10.87 22.62 -19.97
CA ASN A 254 11.95 21.97 -20.70
C ASN A 254 12.87 21.27 -19.68
N THR A 255 12.90 19.96 -19.68
CA THR A 255 13.61 19.15 -18.69
C THR A 255 14.09 17.82 -19.27
N PRO A 256 15.23 17.28 -18.84
CA PRO A 256 15.48 15.86 -19.02
C PRO A 256 14.43 15.04 -18.24
N LEU A 257 13.91 13.96 -18.83
CA LEU A 257 12.97 13.05 -18.17
C LEU A 257 13.54 12.51 -16.86
N SER A 258 14.84 12.19 -16.84
CA SER A 258 15.54 11.72 -15.65
C SER A 258 15.52 12.74 -14.51
N VAL A 259 15.72 14.02 -14.79
CA VAL A 259 15.65 15.11 -13.80
C VAL A 259 14.24 15.25 -13.25
N TRP A 260 13.22 15.21 -14.13
CA TRP A 260 11.85 15.35 -13.68
C TRP A 260 11.38 14.17 -12.81
N ARG A 261 11.87 12.95 -13.12
CA ARG A 261 11.64 11.78 -12.25
C ARG A 261 12.31 11.94 -10.89
N SER A 262 13.53 12.46 -10.82
CA SER A 262 14.19 12.70 -9.53
C SER A 262 13.50 13.77 -8.69
N ILE A 263 12.88 14.79 -9.34
CA ILE A 263 12.02 15.76 -8.63
C ILE A 263 10.77 15.07 -8.10
N ALA A 264 10.07 14.32 -8.95
CA ALA A 264 8.84 13.62 -8.59
C ALA A 264 9.05 12.58 -7.46
N SER A 265 10.22 11.92 -7.42
CA SER A 265 10.58 10.96 -6.35
C SER A 265 11.14 11.62 -5.08
N GLY A 266 11.24 12.96 -5.05
CA GLY A 266 11.78 13.70 -3.91
C GLY A 266 13.29 13.56 -3.72
N GLU A 267 14.03 13.00 -4.71
CA GLU A 267 15.50 12.91 -4.67
C GLU A 267 16.17 14.28 -4.78
N ILE A 268 15.49 15.22 -5.42
CA ILE A 268 15.89 16.62 -5.52
C ILE A 268 14.66 17.52 -5.37
N ALA A 269 14.77 18.60 -4.62
CA ALA A 269 13.68 19.57 -4.51
C ALA A 269 13.48 20.35 -5.83
N GLY A 270 12.23 20.63 -6.19
CA GLY A 270 11.92 21.30 -7.47
C GLY A 270 12.53 22.69 -7.58
N ASP A 271 12.55 23.46 -6.50
CA ASP A 271 13.19 24.79 -6.41
C ASP A 271 14.73 24.70 -6.51
N GLU A 272 15.35 23.69 -5.87
CA GLU A 272 16.78 23.44 -6.01
C GLU A 272 17.13 23.09 -7.46
N ALA A 273 16.36 22.21 -8.11
CA ALA A 273 16.57 21.84 -9.50
C ALA A 273 16.44 23.06 -10.44
N LEU A 274 15.49 23.96 -10.18
CA LEU A 274 15.33 25.20 -10.93
C LEU A 274 16.51 26.15 -10.73
N MET A 275 16.94 26.36 -9.47
CA MET A 275 18.12 27.21 -9.16
C MET A 275 19.42 26.67 -9.78
N ARG A 276 19.53 25.34 -9.92
CA ARG A 276 20.67 24.68 -10.59
C ARG A 276 20.53 24.62 -12.11
N HIS A 277 19.50 25.24 -12.67
CA HIS A 277 19.19 25.23 -14.11
C HIS A 277 19.09 23.82 -14.72
N LEU A 278 18.62 22.85 -13.95
CA LEU A 278 18.42 21.48 -14.43
C LEU A 278 17.17 21.37 -15.30
N TYR A 279 16.26 22.33 -15.21
CA TYR A 279 15.12 22.53 -16.10
C TYR A 279 14.84 24.03 -16.28
N THR A 280 14.03 24.36 -17.30
CA THR A 280 13.57 25.74 -17.54
C THR A 280 12.06 25.77 -17.75
N VAL A 281 11.47 26.91 -17.47
CA VAL A 281 10.03 27.16 -17.62
C VAL A 281 9.83 28.34 -18.56
N GLU A 282 8.92 28.20 -19.52
CA GLU A 282 8.48 29.24 -20.45
C GLU A 282 6.98 29.45 -20.31
N GLY A 283 6.50 30.69 -20.56
CA GLY A 283 5.09 31.05 -20.46
C GLY A 283 4.66 31.49 -19.07
N ASP A 284 3.45 31.08 -18.64
CA ASP A 284 2.88 31.47 -17.35
C ASP A 284 3.54 30.70 -16.21
N PHE A 285 4.21 31.43 -15.32
CA PHE A 285 4.94 30.86 -14.18
C PHE A 285 4.02 30.57 -12.97
N ASP A 286 2.77 31.03 -13.01
CA ASP A 286 1.84 30.87 -11.88
C ASP A 286 1.59 29.38 -11.52
N LEU A 287 1.48 28.53 -12.53
CA LEU A 287 1.36 27.08 -12.32
C LEU A 287 2.53 26.50 -11.52
N MET A 288 3.77 26.97 -11.74
CA MET A 288 4.93 26.50 -11.01
C MET A 288 4.95 27.00 -9.56
N MET A 289 4.50 28.23 -9.32
CA MET A 289 4.41 28.80 -7.97
C MET A 289 3.36 28.11 -7.10
N HIS A 290 2.36 27.52 -7.72
CA HIS A 290 1.24 26.83 -7.06
C HIS A 290 1.20 25.34 -7.41
N TRP A 291 2.36 24.75 -7.76
CA TRP A 291 2.45 23.36 -8.22
C TRP A 291 1.76 22.39 -7.27
N ASP A 292 1.96 22.54 -5.95
CA ASP A 292 1.37 21.66 -4.92
C ASP A 292 -0.16 21.81 -4.82
N GLU A 293 -0.70 22.97 -5.25
CA GLU A 293 -2.14 23.15 -5.32
C GLU A 293 -2.74 22.38 -6.49
N TYR A 294 -2.04 22.33 -7.63
CA TYR A 294 -2.48 21.63 -8.84
C TYR A 294 -2.22 20.13 -8.81
N PHE A 295 -1.08 19.66 -8.27
CA PHE A 295 -0.64 18.27 -8.34
C PHE A 295 -0.29 17.64 -6.99
N GLY A 296 -0.54 18.28 -5.89
CA GLY A 296 -0.20 17.75 -4.57
C GLY A 296 -1.04 16.53 -4.18
N ALA A 297 -0.49 15.64 -3.37
CA ALA A 297 -1.22 14.55 -2.76
C ALA A 297 -2.36 15.10 -1.89
N ALA A 298 -3.62 14.86 -2.27
CA ALA A 298 -4.76 15.34 -1.50
C ALA A 298 -4.81 14.65 -0.14
N ASN A 299 -4.58 15.39 0.95
CA ASN A 299 -5.00 14.95 2.27
C ASN A 299 -6.51 14.77 2.26
N ALA A 300 -6.98 13.55 2.18
CA ALA A 300 -8.39 13.19 2.24
C ALA A 300 -8.95 13.39 3.67
N GLY A 301 -8.72 14.58 4.29
CA GLY A 301 -9.15 14.74 5.66
C GLY A 301 -9.05 16.11 6.32
N THR A 302 -8.80 17.23 5.59
CA THR A 302 -8.86 18.54 6.25
C THR A 302 -9.56 19.58 5.39
N ALA A 303 -10.88 19.55 5.38
CA ALA A 303 -11.67 20.76 5.22
C ALA A 303 -11.73 21.43 6.61
N GLY A 304 -10.91 22.43 6.84
CA GLY A 304 -11.08 23.37 7.96
C GLY A 304 -9.92 23.47 8.95
N GLY A 305 -9.19 24.55 8.92
CA GLY A 305 -8.46 25.06 10.08
C GLY A 305 -7.03 25.52 9.82
N ALA A 306 -6.89 26.80 9.50
CA ALA A 306 -5.62 27.52 9.51
C ALA A 306 -5.02 27.61 10.93
N GLY A 307 -3.70 27.61 11.06
CA GLY A 307 -3.02 28.07 12.26
C GLY A 307 -1.61 27.50 12.39
N ALA A 308 -0.63 28.34 12.10
CA ALA A 308 0.78 28.13 12.35
C ALA A 308 1.08 27.88 13.85
N ASP A 309 2.14 27.10 14.13
CA ASP A 309 3.30 27.62 14.84
C ASP A 309 4.37 26.54 15.02
N ALA A 310 5.59 26.93 14.67
CA ALA A 310 6.81 26.19 14.90
C ALA A 310 7.29 26.36 16.34
N ALA A 311 7.70 25.30 17.00
CA ALA A 311 8.73 25.39 18.04
C ALA A 311 9.37 24.03 18.30
N GLY A 312 10.68 23.97 18.13
CA GLY A 312 11.52 22.82 18.40
C GLY A 312 11.60 22.43 19.87
N GLY A 313 11.95 21.20 20.13
CA GLY A 313 12.23 20.70 21.46
C GLY A 313 12.85 19.33 21.41
N THR A 314 14.18 19.29 21.37
CA THR A 314 14.99 18.12 21.71
C THR A 314 14.76 17.74 23.16
N THR A 315 14.31 16.50 23.43
CA THR A 315 14.42 15.92 24.76
C THR A 315 14.95 14.49 24.70
N ALA A 316 15.89 14.29 25.64
CA ALA A 316 16.72 13.14 25.89
C ALA A 316 15.92 11.83 26.08
N ARG A 317 16.54 10.72 25.58
CA ARG A 317 16.18 9.35 25.93
C ARG A 317 16.30 9.12 27.44
N GLY A 318 15.17 8.88 28.09
CA GLY A 318 15.12 8.27 29.39
C GLY A 318 15.08 6.73 29.23
N GLU A 319 15.98 6.05 29.92
CA GLU A 319 15.97 4.61 30.08
C GLU A 319 14.67 4.19 30.79
N ASN A 320 13.80 3.44 30.10
CA ASN A 320 12.62 2.84 30.71
C ASN A 320 12.90 1.39 31.04
N GLU A 321 12.59 1.06 32.30
CA GLU A 321 12.61 -0.28 32.87
C GLU A 321 11.87 -1.30 31.98
N ALA A 322 12.48 -2.47 31.81
CA ALA A 322 11.95 -3.56 31.01
C ALA A 322 10.66 -4.12 31.62
N GLY A 323 9.54 -3.78 31.05
CA GLY A 323 8.28 -4.51 31.22
C GLY A 323 8.41 -5.96 30.70
N PRO A 324 7.48 -6.86 31.02
CA PRO A 324 7.53 -8.24 30.60
C PRO A 324 7.69 -8.33 29.08
N LYS A 325 8.72 -9.05 28.63
CA LYS A 325 9.03 -9.23 27.19
C LYS A 325 7.89 -10.00 26.54
N THR A 326 7.07 -9.35 25.75
CA THR A 326 6.07 -10.00 24.89
C THR A 326 6.79 -10.73 23.76
N ASN A 327 6.59 -12.02 23.64
CA ASN A 327 7.15 -12.82 22.55
C ASN A 327 6.29 -12.58 21.29
N MET A 328 6.77 -11.78 20.35
CA MET A 328 6.09 -11.48 19.10
C MET A 328 6.64 -12.37 17.99
N MET A 329 5.80 -13.21 17.43
CA MET A 329 6.10 -13.95 16.21
C MET A 329 5.44 -13.26 15.02
N LEU A 330 6.28 -12.65 14.18
CA LEU A 330 5.88 -12.15 12.88
C LEU A 330 5.94 -13.31 11.89
N LEU A 331 4.78 -13.85 11.49
CA LEU A 331 4.68 -14.76 10.36
C LEU A 331 4.72 -13.93 9.05
N LEU A 332 5.85 -13.23 8.85
CA LEU A 332 6.24 -12.76 7.54
C LEU A 332 6.71 -14.00 6.78
N ILE A 333 6.03 -14.34 5.73
CA ILE A 333 6.62 -15.22 4.71
C ILE A 333 7.60 -14.30 3.96
N PRO A 334 8.95 -14.41 4.17
CA PRO A 334 9.92 -13.48 3.57
C PRO A 334 9.84 -13.43 2.04
N TRP A 335 9.29 -14.48 1.44
CA TRP A 335 9.03 -14.64 0.02
C TRP A 335 7.94 -13.72 -0.52
N ILE A 336 7.04 -13.19 0.31
CA ILE A 336 5.94 -12.34 -0.17
C ILE A 336 6.44 -10.93 -0.47
N VAL A 337 7.36 -10.39 0.33
CA VAL A 337 7.99 -9.10 0.04
C VAL A 337 8.92 -9.22 -1.18
N PHE A 338 9.59 -10.36 -1.37
CA PHE A 338 10.46 -10.62 -2.52
C PHE A 338 9.66 -10.97 -3.80
N TRP A 339 8.52 -11.66 -3.68
CA TRP A 339 7.71 -12.09 -4.83
C TRP A 339 6.88 -10.95 -5.44
N VAL A 340 6.39 -10.03 -4.67
CA VAL A 340 5.76 -8.81 -5.21
C VAL A 340 6.80 -7.96 -5.95
N ALA A 341 8.07 -7.98 -5.54
CA ALA A 341 9.15 -7.30 -6.25
C ALA A 341 9.69 -8.10 -7.47
N ALA A 342 9.71 -9.42 -7.42
CA ALA A 342 10.31 -10.28 -8.46
C ALA A 342 9.33 -10.82 -9.50
N SER A 343 8.01 -10.81 -9.24
CA SER A 343 7.01 -11.37 -10.19
C SER A 343 6.77 -10.49 -11.41
N ILE A 344 7.20 -9.22 -11.38
CA ILE A 344 7.09 -8.36 -12.57
C ILE A 344 8.28 -8.55 -13.50
N ASP A 345 9.47 -8.89 -12.98
CA ASP A 345 10.68 -9.08 -13.81
C ASP A 345 10.84 -10.49 -14.36
N SER A 346 10.20 -11.52 -13.79
CA SER A 346 10.39 -12.92 -14.21
C SER A 346 9.24 -13.54 -15.00
N PHE A 347 8.13 -12.84 -15.19
CA PHE A 347 7.03 -13.31 -16.05
C PHE A 347 7.12 -12.79 -17.50
N TRP A 348 8.07 -11.87 -17.79
CA TRP A 348 8.30 -11.27 -19.10
C TRP A 348 9.81 -11.23 -19.45
N GLY A 349 10.49 -12.35 -19.26
CA GLY A 349 11.81 -12.58 -19.84
C GLY A 349 11.68 -13.25 -21.20
#